data_585564c76664a5b7b2d3e2ba80e5dc02
#
_entry.id   585564c76664a5b7b2d3e2ba80e5dc02
#
_cell.length_a   1.000
_cell.length_b   1.000
_cell.length_c   1.000
_cell.angle_alpha   90.00
_cell.angle_beta   90.00
_cell.angle_gamma   90.00
#
_symmetry.space_group_name_H-M   'P 1'
#
loop_
_entity.id
_entity.type
_entity.pdbx_description
1 polymer ?
#
loop_
_entity_poly.entity_id
_entity_poly.type
_entity_poly.pdbx_seq_one_letter_code
_entity_poly.pdbx_strand_id
1 'polypeptide(L)'
;MINTNKGLDLPISGAPSSEIDSSTAINSIAILGPDFVGLKPTMLVKEGETVAAGQKVFEDKKNPGVYITSPSSGVVASVNRGEKRRFLSLVIDVDDSIASKLFDLNTYGSPVEFLIDSGTFSYFRTRPYNRIPDVNAMPDAIFVNACDTSPLAADPYHLIQEDLDLFNAGLSFVDSINASAKTFCSYQNNAFDQSVENIHYNQFNGPHPAGLTGTHIHFLYPVGQNRSVWSISWQEIISLGYLLKNKQLRTHKLIALGGPSVHDPKILKVRYGSNLSELTAGAIKESSRVISGSILNGRTAENVMNYLGAYDNQVSVISDETNDILFNWAMPGTKLHSRMPAFLSSWLKPKEFIFNASMNGGDRAIVPVPSYQDVMPLNILTTQLLKSLVTFDIELGEKLGVLELAPEDLGLVSYVCPSKYDYQSILDSNLEKMFEEYK
;
A
#
# COMPACT_ATOMS: atom_id res chain seq x y z
N MET A 1 -3.69 -7.50 -22.96
CA MET A 1 -4.79 -7.50 -21.97
C MET A 1 -4.80 -8.83 -21.24
N ILE A 2 -4.82 -8.81 -19.93
CA ILE A 2 -4.88 -9.97 -19.03
C ILE A 2 -6.17 -9.86 -18.22
N ASN A 3 -7.00 -10.90 -18.26
CA ASN A 3 -8.27 -10.94 -17.54
C ASN A 3 -8.17 -11.99 -16.43
N THR A 4 -8.40 -11.57 -15.19
CA THR A 4 -8.52 -12.48 -14.05
C THR A 4 -9.97 -12.72 -13.72
N ASN A 5 -10.38 -13.99 -13.62
CA ASN A 5 -11.75 -14.37 -13.27
C ASN A 5 -11.87 -14.73 -11.77
N LYS A 6 -10.75 -14.84 -11.07
CA LYS A 6 -10.68 -15.12 -9.65
C LYS A 6 -10.52 -13.82 -8.86
N GLY A 7 -11.21 -13.73 -7.78
CA GLY A 7 -11.22 -12.53 -6.94
C GLY A 7 -12.60 -12.25 -6.36
N LEU A 8 -12.74 -11.11 -5.71
CA LEU A 8 -14.00 -10.65 -5.15
C LEU A 8 -13.98 -9.14 -4.93
N ASP A 9 -14.87 -8.43 -5.60
CA ASP A 9 -15.15 -7.04 -5.29
C ASP A 9 -16.09 -6.97 -4.08
N LEU A 10 -15.67 -6.28 -3.04
CA LEU A 10 -16.49 -6.12 -1.85
C LEU A 10 -17.49 -4.97 -2.08
N PRO A 11 -18.79 -5.26 -2.00
CA PRO A 11 -19.84 -4.26 -2.22
C PRO A 11 -20.03 -3.38 -0.98
N ILE A 12 -18.98 -2.68 -0.56
CA ILE A 12 -19.00 -1.77 0.58
C ILE A 12 -19.53 -0.40 0.16
N SER A 13 -20.42 0.17 0.96
CA SER A 13 -20.96 1.51 0.75
C SER A 13 -19.95 2.60 1.10
N GLY A 14 -20.16 3.80 0.50
CA GLY A 14 -19.31 4.97 0.77
C GLY A 14 -18.09 5.06 -0.14
N ALA A 15 -18.24 4.66 -1.40
CA ALA A 15 -17.21 4.91 -2.41
C ALA A 15 -16.97 6.42 -2.60
N PRO A 16 -15.72 6.88 -2.75
CA PRO A 16 -15.40 8.29 -2.92
C PRO A 16 -15.95 8.83 -4.24
N SER A 17 -16.43 10.09 -4.22
CA SER A 17 -16.72 10.84 -5.44
C SER A 17 -15.40 11.18 -6.17
N SER A 18 -15.50 11.58 -7.44
CA SER A 18 -14.34 12.05 -8.22
C SER A 18 -13.92 13.48 -7.88
N GLU A 19 -14.62 14.17 -7.00
CA GLU A 19 -14.29 15.52 -6.57
C GLU A 19 -13.01 15.53 -5.73
N ILE A 20 -12.08 16.44 -6.05
CA ILE A 20 -10.83 16.62 -5.29
C ILE A 20 -10.97 17.83 -4.36
N ASP A 21 -10.90 17.56 -3.07
CA ASP A 21 -10.89 18.60 -2.04
C ASP A 21 -9.46 18.85 -1.56
N SER A 22 -9.04 20.11 -1.60
CA SER A 22 -7.72 20.57 -1.14
C SER A 22 -7.82 21.46 0.12
N SER A 23 -8.98 21.52 0.75
CA SER A 23 -9.25 22.45 1.85
C SER A 23 -8.79 21.94 3.22
N THR A 24 -8.46 20.66 3.35
CA THR A 24 -8.07 20.06 4.63
C THR A 24 -6.71 20.55 5.08
N ALA A 25 -6.67 21.31 6.18
CA ALA A 25 -5.43 21.76 6.79
C ALA A 25 -4.83 20.65 7.65
N ILE A 26 -3.56 20.35 7.43
CA ILE A 26 -2.77 19.36 8.18
C ILE A 26 -1.61 20.08 8.84
N ASN A 27 -1.59 20.04 10.17
CA ASN A 27 -0.58 20.70 11.01
C ASN A 27 0.53 19.74 11.44
N SER A 28 0.25 18.44 11.51
CA SER A 28 1.25 17.45 11.87
C SER A 28 1.25 16.25 10.91
N ILE A 29 2.45 15.76 10.67
CA ILE A 29 2.70 14.57 9.84
C ILE A 29 3.60 13.60 10.58
N ALA A 30 3.62 12.34 10.15
CA ALA A 30 4.60 11.40 10.67
C ALA A 30 5.17 10.48 9.59
N ILE A 31 6.38 10.01 9.85
CA ILE A 31 7.01 8.88 9.16
C ILE A 31 6.87 7.66 10.08
N LEU A 32 6.26 6.60 9.58
CA LEU A 32 5.93 5.42 10.36
C LEU A 32 6.93 4.30 10.14
N GLY A 33 7.45 3.74 11.23
CA GLY A 33 8.42 2.64 11.15
C GLY A 33 7.90 1.38 10.46
N PRO A 34 6.67 0.93 10.75
CA PRO A 34 6.08 -0.26 10.11
C PRO A 34 5.89 -0.17 8.60
N ASP A 35 5.87 1.03 8.01
CA ASP A 35 5.76 1.18 6.56
C ASP A 35 7.00 0.63 5.83
N PHE A 36 8.14 0.52 6.52
CA PHE A 36 9.40 0.09 5.96
C PHE A 36 9.82 -1.27 6.52
N VAL A 37 9.53 -2.34 5.79
CA VAL A 37 9.76 -3.72 6.21
C VAL A 37 11.24 -3.96 6.57
N GLY A 38 11.48 -4.43 7.81
CA GLY A 38 12.80 -4.77 8.30
C GLY A 38 13.72 -3.59 8.63
N LEU A 39 13.24 -2.35 8.51
CA LEU A 39 13.99 -1.14 8.81
C LEU A 39 14.49 -1.11 10.25
N LYS A 40 15.76 -0.75 10.43
CA LYS A 40 16.36 -0.45 11.74
C LYS A 40 17.00 0.95 11.72
N PRO A 41 16.26 2.00 12.13
CA PRO A 41 16.72 3.37 11.92
C PRO A 41 17.87 3.77 12.83
N THR A 42 18.86 4.43 12.24
CA THR A 42 19.83 5.28 12.91
C THR A 42 19.36 6.71 12.73
N MET A 43 18.85 7.33 13.80
CA MET A 43 18.29 8.70 13.74
C MET A 43 19.39 9.72 13.46
N LEU A 44 19.13 10.62 12.52
CA LEU A 44 19.98 11.75 12.15
C LEU A 44 19.48 13.07 12.71
N VAL A 45 18.29 13.07 13.30
CA VAL A 45 17.62 14.24 13.90
C VAL A 45 17.13 13.92 15.31
N LYS A 46 16.89 14.95 16.11
CA LYS A 46 16.37 14.87 17.49
C LYS A 46 15.09 15.69 17.63
N GLU A 47 14.34 15.41 18.69
CA GLU A 47 13.18 16.22 19.07
C GLU A 47 13.57 17.68 19.28
N GLY A 48 12.74 18.60 18.77
CA GLY A 48 12.97 20.03 18.77
C GLY A 48 13.85 20.55 17.61
N GLU A 49 14.46 19.69 16.80
CA GLU A 49 15.23 20.13 15.65
C GLU A 49 14.33 20.52 14.46
N THR A 50 14.70 21.59 13.78
CA THR A 50 14.08 22.03 12.52
C THR A 50 14.56 21.15 11.39
N VAL A 51 13.65 20.72 10.54
CA VAL A 51 13.93 19.90 9.34
C VAL A 51 13.30 20.52 8.11
N ALA A 52 14.00 20.47 7.00
CA ALA A 52 13.48 20.86 5.68
C ALA A 52 12.87 19.65 4.97
N ALA A 53 11.87 19.86 4.11
CA ALA A 53 11.42 18.82 3.21
C ALA A 53 12.60 18.34 2.34
N GLY A 54 12.80 17.01 2.26
CA GLY A 54 13.95 16.39 1.61
C GLY A 54 15.21 16.26 2.49
N GLN A 55 15.21 16.76 3.71
CA GLN A 55 16.32 16.52 4.65
C GLN A 55 16.29 15.07 5.15
N LYS A 56 17.45 14.40 5.18
CA LYS A 56 17.61 13.05 5.73
C LYS A 56 17.30 13.06 7.22
N VAL A 57 16.38 12.20 7.67
CA VAL A 57 15.95 12.12 9.08
C VAL A 57 16.43 10.84 9.77
N PHE A 58 16.63 9.77 9.04
CA PHE A 58 17.31 8.57 9.51
C PHE A 58 17.85 7.72 8.35
N GLU A 59 18.80 6.84 8.70
CA GLU A 59 19.41 5.85 7.81
C GLU A 59 19.01 4.45 8.26
N ASP A 60 18.82 3.52 7.31
CA ASP A 60 18.61 2.11 7.65
C ASP A 60 19.93 1.42 7.98
N LYS A 61 20.13 1.06 9.26
CA LYS A 61 21.33 0.34 9.70
C LYS A 61 21.48 -1.05 9.05
N LYS A 62 20.39 -1.70 8.64
CA LYS A 62 20.42 -3.02 7.98
C LYS A 62 20.71 -2.91 6.47
N ASN A 63 20.46 -1.75 5.88
CA ASN A 63 20.74 -1.43 4.48
C ASN A 63 21.45 -0.06 4.39
N PRO A 64 22.76 -0.01 4.74
CA PRO A 64 23.53 1.24 4.78
C PRO A 64 23.50 1.97 3.44
N GLY A 65 23.31 3.28 3.50
CA GLY A 65 23.12 4.13 2.32
C GLY A 65 21.66 4.37 1.98
N VAL A 66 20.70 3.62 2.52
CA VAL A 66 19.28 3.93 2.40
C VAL A 66 18.88 4.96 3.44
N TYR A 67 18.45 6.13 2.97
CA TYR A 67 17.98 7.22 3.81
C TYR A 67 16.50 7.45 3.62
N ILE A 68 15.83 7.77 4.71
CA ILE A 68 14.47 8.31 4.67
C ILE A 68 14.57 9.81 4.93
N THR A 69 13.87 10.60 4.11
CA THR A 69 13.86 12.06 4.18
C THR A 69 12.53 12.58 4.71
N SER A 70 12.55 13.78 5.26
CA SER A 70 11.33 14.44 5.71
C SER A 70 10.42 14.76 4.51
N PRO A 71 9.14 14.34 4.53
CA PRO A 71 8.20 14.64 3.45
C PRO A 71 7.67 16.09 3.50
N SER A 72 7.86 16.81 4.59
CA SER A 72 7.51 18.22 4.76
C SER A 72 8.57 18.93 5.59
N SER A 73 8.62 20.26 5.46
CA SER A 73 9.38 21.12 6.36
C SER A 73 8.65 21.31 7.69
N GLY A 74 9.39 21.45 8.79
CA GLY A 74 8.79 21.62 10.10
C GLY A 74 9.77 21.42 11.25
N VAL A 75 9.23 21.13 12.44
CA VAL A 75 9.98 20.84 13.65
C VAL A 75 9.68 19.41 14.11
N VAL A 76 10.70 18.66 14.45
CA VAL A 76 10.53 17.29 14.98
C VAL A 76 9.87 17.38 16.35
N ALA A 77 8.59 16.97 16.43
CA ALA A 77 7.80 17.01 17.66
C ALA A 77 8.11 15.83 18.59
N SER A 78 8.22 14.63 18.04
CA SER A 78 8.52 13.43 18.83
C SER A 78 9.11 12.29 18.00
N VAL A 79 9.89 11.42 18.67
CA VAL A 79 10.41 10.15 18.14
C VAL A 79 9.88 9.01 19.00
N ASN A 80 8.81 8.39 18.55
CA ASN A 80 8.09 7.38 19.31
C ASN A 80 8.69 5.98 19.14
N ARG A 81 8.82 5.26 20.25
CA ARG A 81 9.35 3.90 20.29
C ARG A 81 8.44 3.01 21.12
N GLY A 82 8.20 1.80 20.63
CA GLY A 82 7.46 0.75 21.31
C GLY A 82 8.35 -0.20 22.10
N GLU A 83 7.80 -1.40 22.32
CA GLU A 83 8.53 -2.47 23.01
C GLU A 83 9.88 -2.78 22.36
N LYS A 84 10.86 -3.15 23.19
CA LYS A 84 12.24 -3.43 22.77
C LYS A 84 12.88 -2.29 21.94
N ARG A 85 12.39 -1.04 22.15
CA ARG A 85 12.84 0.17 21.42
C ARG A 85 12.56 0.12 19.91
N ARG A 86 11.57 -0.66 19.45
CA ARG A 86 11.13 -0.67 18.07
C ARG A 86 10.67 0.75 17.67
N PHE A 87 11.14 1.25 16.54
CA PHE A 87 10.72 2.54 16.01
C PHE A 87 9.26 2.46 15.56
N LEU A 88 8.42 3.37 16.04
CA LEU A 88 7.01 3.47 15.69
C LEU A 88 6.74 4.65 14.77
N SER A 89 7.08 5.87 15.19
CA SER A 89 6.84 7.06 14.38
C SER A 89 7.83 8.17 14.71
N LEU A 90 8.12 9.02 13.72
CA LEU A 90 8.76 10.31 13.85
C LEU A 90 7.74 11.36 13.44
N VAL A 91 7.29 12.18 14.38
CA VAL A 91 6.26 13.19 14.19
C VAL A 91 6.93 14.54 13.92
N ILE A 92 6.39 15.28 12.95
CA ILE A 92 6.86 16.60 12.55
C ILE A 92 5.68 17.57 12.55
N ASP A 93 5.79 18.66 13.32
CA ASP A 93 4.87 19.79 13.25
C ASP A 93 5.26 20.62 12.04
N VAL A 94 4.32 20.80 11.11
CA VAL A 94 4.56 21.40 9.80
C VAL A 94 4.80 22.90 9.92
N ASP A 95 5.84 23.38 9.23
CA ASP A 95 6.14 24.81 9.08
C ASP A 95 6.57 25.10 7.62
N ASP A 96 5.67 25.65 6.84
CA ASP A 96 5.91 26.00 5.44
C ASP A 96 6.82 27.22 5.24
N SER A 97 7.20 27.92 6.31
CA SER A 97 8.17 29.03 6.24
C SER A 97 9.61 28.52 6.00
N ILE A 98 9.86 27.24 6.28
CA ILE A 98 11.18 26.62 6.12
C ILE A 98 11.34 26.13 4.67
N ALA A 99 12.37 26.63 3.97
CA ALA A 99 12.65 26.27 2.59
C ALA A 99 12.98 24.78 2.45
N SER A 100 12.42 24.14 1.40
CA SER A 100 12.72 22.76 1.05
C SER A 100 14.14 22.59 0.51
N LYS A 101 14.73 21.40 0.72
CA LYS A 101 16.00 21.02 0.08
C LYS A 101 15.81 20.89 -1.43
N LEU A 102 16.79 21.38 -2.18
CA LEU A 102 16.81 21.29 -3.65
C LEU A 102 17.67 20.11 -4.11
N PHE A 103 17.22 19.45 -5.19
CA PHE A 103 17.90 18.33 -5.83
C PHE A 103 17.98 18.57 -7.34
N ASP A 104 19.16 18.57 -7.90
CA ASP A 104 19.35 18.69 -9.34
C ASP A 104 19.95 17.40 -9.89
N LEU A 105 19.20 16.66 -10.70
CA LEU A 105 19.64 15.38 -11.28
C LEU A 105 21.02 15.49 -11.95
N ASN A 106 21.31 16.62 -12.58
CA ASN A 106 22.57 16.84 -13.32
C ASN A 106 23.81 16.89 -12.39
N THR A 107 23.63 16.99 -11.09
CA THR A 107 24.74 16.99 -10.11
C THR A 107 25.13 15.60 -9.61
N TYR A 108 24.40 14.56 -10.00
CA TYR A 108 24.63 13.18 -9.57
C TYR A 108 25.23 12.36 -10.70
N GLY A 109 26.06 11.39 -10.33
CA GLY A 109 26.71 10.48 -11.29
C GLY A 109 25.78 9.42 -11.88
N SER A 110 24.67 9.10 -11.18
CA SER A 110 23.70 8.10 -11.61
C SER A 110 22.29 8.40 -11.10
N PRO A 111 21.24 7.85 -11.76
CA PRO A 111 19.86 7.92 -11.26
C PRO A 111 19.70 7.36 -9.85
N VAL A 112 20.43 6.30 -9.50
CA VAL A 112 20.37 5.66 -8.17
C VAL A 112 20.92 6.58 -7.08
N GLU A 113 22.05 7.25 -7.33
CA GLU A 113 22.60 8.26 -6.39
C GLU A 113 21.61 9.40 -6.13
N PHE A 114 20.92 9.88 -7.15
CA PHE A 114 19.88 10.89 -7.04
C PHE A 114 18.70 10.41 -6.17
N LEU A 115 18.22 9.19 -6.42
CA LEU A 115 17.16 8.57 -5.62
C LEU A 115 17.54 8.40 -4.15
N ILE A 116 18.77 7.98 -3.89
CA ILE A 116 19.31 7.80 -2.52
C ILE A 116 19.38 9.14 -1.78
N ASP A 117 19.96 10.18 -2.41
CA ASP A 117 20.13 11.47 -1.72
C ASP A 117 18.81 12.21 -1.50
N SER A 118 17.88 12.09 -2.43
CA SER A 118 16.52 12.63 -2.29
C SER A 118 15.63 11.83 -1.33
N GLY A 119 16.02 10.60 -0.96
CA GLY A 119 15.22 9.67 -0.15
C GLY A 119 14.12 8.94 -0.95
N THR A 120 13.97 9.26 -2.24
CA THR A 120 12.94 8.66 -3.10
C THR A 120 13.28 7.22 -3.51
N PHE A 121 14.48 6.72 -3.17
CA PHE A 121 14.83 5.31 -3.29
C PHE A 121 13.89 4.43 -2.45
N SER A 122 13.36 4.95 -1.35
CA SER A 122 12.35 4.29 -0.51
C SER A 122 10.99 4.11 -1.19
N TYR A 123 10.74 4.74 -2.33
CA TYR A 123 9.51 4.54 -3.11
C TYR A 123 9.44 3.15 -3.76
N PHE A 124 10.60 2.52 -3.96
CA PHE A 124 10.69 1.19 -4.54
C PHE A 124 10.59 0.11 -3.47
N ARG A 125 9.87 -0.96 -3.80
CA ARG A 125 9.79 -2.19 -3.01
C ARG A 125 10.17 -3.38 -3.86
N THR A 126 10.90 -4.31 -3.26
CA THR A 126 11.33 -5.53 -3.95
C THR A 126 10.26 -6.62 -3.91
N ARG A 127 10.27 -7.48 -4.90
CA ARG A 127 9.80 -8.85 -4.81
C ARG A 127 10.97 -9.77 -5.20
N PRO A 128 11.33 -10.75 -4.41
CA PRO A 128 10.78 -11.16 -3.09
C PRO A 128 10.94 -10.13 -1.96
N TYR A 129 10.33 -10.44 -0.82
CA TYR A 129 10.49 -9.86 0.51
C TYR A 129 9.85 -8.49 0.78
N ASN A 130 9.30 -7.80 -0.21
CA ASN A 130 8.60 -6.51 -0.04
C ASN A 130 9.40 -5.43 0.75
N ARG A 131 10.71 -5.33 0.51
CA ARG A 131 11.63 -4.41 1.20
C ARG A 131 12.07 -3.28 0.29
N ILE A 132 12.64 -2.22 0.87
CA ILE A 132 13.41 -1.25 0.09
C ILE A 132 14.60 -2.01 -0.53
N PRO A 133 14.94 -1.78 -1.81
CA PRO A 133 16.05 -2.45 -2.47
C PRO A 133 17.40 -2.22 -1.75
N ASP A 134 18.34 -3.14 -1.91
CA ASP A 134 19.75 -2.88 -1.57
C ASP A 134 20.31 -1.85 -2.56
N VAL A 135 21.10 -0.90 -2.05
CA VAL A 135 21.67 0.21 -2.86
C VAL A 135 22.61 -0.28 -3.97
N ASN A 136 23.16 -1.48 -3.83
CA ASN A 136 24.07 -2.09 -4.81
C ASN A 136 23.35 -3.10 -5.73
N ALA A 137 22.08 -3.42 -5.46
CA ALA A 137 21.31 -4.31 -6.31
C ALA A 137 20.68 -3.58 -7.49
N MET A 138 20.52 -4.30 -8.59
CA MET A 138 19.75 -3.82 -9.75
C MET A 138 18.59 -4.78 -9.99
N PRO A 139 17.42 -4.27 -10.38
CA PRO A 139 16.27 -5.11 -10.64
C PRO A 139 16.41 -5.83 -11.98
N ASP A 140 15.87 -7.06 -12.07
CA ASP A 140 15.68 -7.76 -13.36
C ASP A 140 14.52 -7.14 -14.17
N ALA A 141 13.54 -6.57 -13.48
CA ALA A 141 12.45 -5.79 -14.08
C ALA A 141 11.90 -4.76 -13.06
N ILE A 142 11.27 -3.71 -13.59
CA ILE A 142 10.60 -2.68 -12.79
C ILE A 142 9.10 -2.71 -13.11
N PHE A 143 8.27 -2.71 -12.09
CA PHE A 143 6.81 -2.71 -12.18
C PHE A 143 6.24 -1.39 -11.70
N VAL A 144 5.63 -0.64 -12.60
CA VAL A 144 4.84 0.56 -12.28
C VAL A 144 3.38 0.13 -12.19
N ASN A 145 2.80 0.26 -11.00
CA ASN A 145 1.41 -0.08 -10.78
C ASN A 145 0.52 1.18 -10.90
N ALA A 146 -0.20 1.28 -12.02
CA ALA A 146 -1.23 2.29 -12.25
C ALA A 146 -2.66 1.67 -12.22
N CYS A 147 -2.83 0.64 -11.39
CA CYS A 147 -4.12 0.02 -11.07
C CYS A 147 -4.41 0.14 -9.58
N ASP A 148 -5.67 0.15 -9.22
CA ASP A 148 -6.12 -0.12 -7.86
C ASP A 148 -7.53 -0.73 -7.91
N THR A 149 -7.67 -1.97 -7.45
CA THR A 149 -8.95 -2.68 -7.31
C THR A 149 -9.36 -2.86 -5.85
N SER A 150 -8.66 -2.18 -4.94
CA SER A 150 -9.00 -2.24 -3.51
C SER A 150 -10.40 -1.66 -3.26
N PRO A 151 -11.16 -2.22 -2.32
CA PRO A 151 -12.44 -1.65 -1.96
C PRO A 151 -12.29 -0.17 -1.54
N LEU A 152 -13.15 0.72 -2.07
CA LEU A 152 -13.14 2.17 -1.83
C LEU A 152 -11.94 2.93 -2.41
N ALA A 153 -11.10 2.31 -3.23
CA ALA A 153 -10.03 3.01 -3.91
C ALA A 153 -10.57 3.98 -4.97
N ALA A 154 -9.84 5.07 -5.18
CA ALA A 154 -10.05 5.93 -6.34
C ALA A 154 -9.45 5.28 -7.60
N ASP A 155 -10.07 5.50 -8.77
CA ASP A 155 -9.51 5.03 -10.03
C ASP A 155 -8.24 5.84 -10.39
N PRO A 156 -7.06 5.20 -10.45
CA PRO A 156 -5.82 5.89 -10.75
C PRO A 156 -5.82 6.60 -12.12
N TYR A 157 -6.58 6.09 -13.08
CA TYR A 157 -6.66 6.69 -14.42
C TYR A 157 -7.03 8.17 -14.36
N HIS A 158 -8.10 8.52 -13.65
CA HIS A 158 -8.55 9.91 -13.56
C HIS A 158 -7.53 10.82 -12.88
N LEU A 159 -6.86 10.30 -11.84
CA LEU A 159 -5.89 11.05 -11.06
C LEU A 159 -4.57 11.25 -11.79
N ILE A 160 -4.14 10.28 -12.61
CA ILE A 160 -2.95 10.38 -13.46
C ILE A 160 -3.18 11.42 -14.58
N GLN A 161 -4.40 11.51 -15.14
CA GLN A 161 -4.69 12.46 -16.21
C GLN A 161 -4.44 13.93 -15.80
N GLU A 162 -4.63 14.28 -14.54
CA GLU A 162 -4.36 15.63 -14.04
C GLU A 162 -2.87 15.99 -14.03
N ASP A 163 -2.00 14.99 -13.83
CA ASP A 163 -0.55 15.13 -13.71
C ASP A 163 0.20 14.28 -14.77
N LEU A 164 -0.41 14.07 -15.95
CA LEU A 164 0.09 13.14 -16.99
C LEU A 164 1.53 13.44 -17.43
N ASP A 165 1.87 14.72 -17.60
CA ASP A 165 3.23 15.13 -17.95
C ASP A 165 4.26 14.73 -16.89
N LEU A 166 3.87 14.84 -15.60
CA LEU A 166 4.72 14.43 -14.49
C LEU A 166 4.83 12.91 -14.43
N PHE A 167 3.72 12.20 -14.66
CA PHE A 167 3.72 10.74 -14.73
C PHE A 167 4.65 10.23 -15.83
N ASN A 168 4.55 10.77 -17.04
CA ASN A 168 5.41 10.38 -18.17
C ASN A 168 6.89 10.72 -17.91
N ALA A 169 7.20 11.87 -17.31
CA ALA A 169 8.57 12.22 -16.91
C ALA A 169 9.14 11.25 -15.87
N GLY A 170 8.34 10.91 -14.85
CA GLY A 170 8.72 9.92 -13.83
C GLY A 170 8.91 8.52 -14.41
N LEU A 171 8.04 8.12 -15.34
CA LEU A 171 8.11 6.81 -16.01
C LEU A 171 9.37 6.67 -16.88
N SER A 172 9.69 7.71 -17.66
CA SER A 172 10.93 7.76 -18.44
C SER A 172 12.18 7.71 -17.55
N PHE A 173 12.15 8.38 -16.40
CA PHE A 173 13.25 8.34 -15.45
C PHE A 173 13.43 6.95 -14.85
N VAL A 174 12.34 6.28 -14.44
CA VAL A 174 12.40 4.93 -13.88
C VAL A 174 12.96 3.93 -14.89
N ASP A 175 12.59 4.04 -16.16
CA ASP A 175 13.16 3.21 -17.24
C ASP A 175 14.68 3.40 -17.38
N SER A 176 15.17 4.60 -17.12
CA SER A 176 16.60 4.93 -17.20
C SER A 176 17.46 4.34 -16.05
N ILE A 177 16.85 3.82 -14.99
CA ILE A 177 17.57 3.28 -13.81
C ILE A 177 18.44 2.08 -14.21
N ASN A 178 17.89 1.18 -15.02
CA ASN A 178 18.61 0.03 -15.54
C ASN A 178 18.21 -0.28 -16.98
N ALA A 179 19.01 0.12 -17.94
CA ALA A 179 18.76 -0.09 -19.36
C ALA A 179 18.64 -1.58 -19.78
N SER A 180 19.08 -2.51 -18.94
CA SER A 180 18.97 -3.94 -19.19
C SER A 180 17.70 -4.55 -18.61
N ALA A 181 17.00 -3.86 -17.71
CA ALA A 181 15.76 -4.31 -17.12
C ALA A 181 14.57 -3.95 -18.03
N LYS A 182 13.49 -4.74 -17.91
CA LYS A 182 12.22 -4.40 -18.54
C LYS A 182 11.39 -3.55 -17.59
N THR A 183 10.82 -2.45 -18.08
CA THR A 183 9.86 -1.65 -17.33
C THR A 183 8.45 -1.98 -17.78
N PHE A 184 7.63 -2.50 -16.85
CA PHE A 184 6.22 -2.80 -17.06
C PHE A 184 5.36 -1.73 -16.40
N CYS A 185 4.39 -1.19 -17.14
CA CYS A 185 3.37 -0.29 -16.61
C CYS A 185 2.01 -0.97 -16.72
N SER A 186 1.41 -1.30 -15.60
CA SER A 186 0.10 -1.97 -15.53
C SER A 186 -1.00 -0.95 -15.29
N TYR A 187 -2.08 -1.01 -16.08
CA TYR A 187 -3.25 -0.14 -15.98
C TYR A 187 -4.55 -0.94 -16.09
N GLN A 188 -5.66 -0.33 -15.67
CA GLN A 188 -7.00 -0.93 -15.70
C GLN A 188 -7.93 -0.08 -16.59
N ASN A 189 -8.97 -0.69 -17.14
CA ASN A 189 -10.05 -0.07 -17.93
C ASN A 189 -9.59 0.81 -19.08
N ASN A 190 -9.14 2.04 -18.81
CA ASN A 190 -8.77 3.03 -19.79
C ASN A 190 -7.25 3.15 -19.92
N ALA A 191 -6.75 3.16 -21.14
CA ALA A 191 -5.35 3.47 -21.41
C ALA A 191 -5.13 4.98 -21.35
N PHE A 192 -4.11 5.41 -20.61
CA PHE A 192 -3.57 6.76 -20.75
C PHE A 192 -2.59 6.83 -21.91
N ASP A 193 -2.11 8.05 -22.21
CA ASP A 193 -1.15 8.24 -23.29
C ASP A 193 0.10 7.37 -23.08
N GLN A 194 0.38 6.50 -24.03
CA GLN A 194 1.49 5.53 -24.01
C GLN A 194 2.67 6.07 -24.82
N SER A 195 3.01 7.35 -24.60
CA SER A 195 4.02 8.08 -25.37
C SER A 195 5.46 7.76 -24.95
N VAL A 196 5.66 7.15 -23.77
CA VAL A 196 7.01 6.81 -23.29
C VAL A 196 7.46 5.53 -23.98
N GLU A 197 8.56 5.63 -24.74
CA GLU A 197 9.17 4.48 -25.43
C GLU A 197 9.76 3.48 -24.44
N ASN A 198 9.96 2.23 -24.87
CA ASN A 198 10.52 1.08 -24.12
C ASN A 198 9.68 0.59 -22.94
N ILE A 199 8.55 1.19 -22.64
CA ILE A 199 7.64 0.73 -21.59
C ILE A 199 6.72 -0.38 -22.10
N HIS A 200 6.64 -1.47 -21.36
CA HIS A 200 5.69 -2.54 -21.61
C HIS A 200 4.36 -2.24 -20.93
N TYR A 201 3.42 -1.61 -21.65
CA TYR A 201 2.09 -1.32 -21.13
C TYR A 201 1.20 -2.56 -21.13
N ASN A 202 0.60 -2.88 -19.99
CA ASN A 202 -0.23 -4.06 -19.80
C ASN A 202 -1.55 -3.72 -19.14
N GLN A 203 -2.65 -4.11 -19.78
CA GLN A 203 -3.98 -3.93 -19.22
C GLN A 203 -4.37 -5.15 -18.39
N PHE A 204 -4.78 -4.90 -17.14
CA PHE A 204 -5.31 -5.89 -16.22
C PHE A 204 -6.77 -5.61 -15.90
N ASN A 205 -7.64 -6.58 -16.12
CA ASN A 205 -9.07 -6.49 -15.81
C ASN A 205 -9.49 -7.66 -14.93
N GLY A 206 -10.47 -7.42 -14.09
CA GLY A 206 -11.05 -8.43 -13.20
C GLY A 206 -11.35 -7.86 -11.81
N PRO A 207 -11.96 -8.67 -10.95
CA PRO A 207 -12.23 -8.29 -9.57
C PRO A 207 -10.92 -8.18 -8.77
N HIS A 208 -10.97 -7.51 -7.61
CA HIS A 208 -9.85 -7.51 -6.67
C HIS A 208 -9.42 -8.97 -6.37
N PRO A 209 -8.12 -9.32 -6.45
CA PRO A 209 -6.92 -8.48 -6.46
C PRO A 209 -6.28 -8.25 -7.85
N ALA A 210 -7.05 -8.13 -8.92
CA ALA A 210 -6.52 -7.88 -10.27
C ALA A 210 -5.58 -6.67 -10.36
N GLY A 211 -5.81 -5.63 -9.54
CA GLY A 211 -5.01 -4.40 -9.48
C GLY A 211 -3.81 -4.44 -8.54
N LEU A 212 -3.52 -5.56 -7.89
CA LEU A 212 -2.35 -5.68 -7.01
C LEU A 212 -1.08 -5.98 -7.81
N THR A 213 0.01 -5.41 -7.35
CA THR A 213 1.34 -5.59 -7.96
C THR A 213 1.78 -7.05 -8.00
N GLY A 214 1.47 -7.85 -6.98
CA GLY A 214 1.77 -9.29 -6.96
C GLY A 214 1.10 -10.04 -8.11
N THR A 215 -0.16 -9.69 -8.44
CA THR A 215 -0.86 -10.25 -9.60
C THR A 215 -0.14 -9.90 -10.91
N HIS A 216 0.29 -8.65 -11.07
CA HIS A 216 1.00 -8.23 -12.28
C HIS A 216 2.33 -8.93 -12.45
N ILE A 217 3.11 -9.04 -11.38
CA ILE A 217 4.40 -9.75 -11.37
C ILE A 217 4.22 -11.20 -11.77
N HIS A 218 3.25 -11.90 -11.16
CA HIS A 218 2.98 -13.31 -11.44
C HIS A 218 2.73 -13.58 -12.92
N PHE A 219 1.91 -12.75 -13.57
CA PHE A 219 1.54 -12.96 -14.97
C PHE A 219 2.59 -12.51 -15.99
N LEU A 220 3.40 -11.49 -15.65
CA LEU A 220 4.32 -10.88 -16.61
C LEU A 220 5.77 -11.30 -16.41
N TYR A 221 6.22 -11.45 -15.16
CA TYR A 221 7.62 -11.74 -14.84
C TYR A 221 7.74 -12.37 -13.45
N PRO A 222 7.33 -13.64 -13.27
CA PRO A 222 7.34 -14.33 -11.98
C PRO A 222 8.71 -14.30 -11.31
N VAL A 223 8.73 -14.12 -10.01
CA VAL A 223 9.96 -14.01 -9.21
C VAL A 223 10.26 -15.29 -8.42
N GLY A 224 11.44 -15.37 -7.86
CA GLY A 224 11.93 -16.47 -7.04
C GLY A 224 13.29 -16.11 -6.45
N GLN A 225 14.02 -17.07 -5.87
CA GLN A 225 15.31 -16.81 -5.24
C GLN A 225 16.34 -16.09 -6.13
N ASN A 226 16.37 -16.41 -7.43
CA ASN A 226 17.38 -15.94 -8.38
C ASN A 226 16.86 -14.81 -9.28
N ARG A 227 15.71 -14.24 -8.97
CA ARG A 227 15.10 -13.17 -9.75
C ARG A 227 14.42 -12.18 -8.84
N SER A 228 14.84 -10.93 -8.93
CA SER A 228 14.32 -9.83 -8.13
C SER A 228 13.78 -8.73 -9.01
N VAL A 229 12.59 -8.22 -8.67
CA VAL A 229 11.99 -7.09 -9.34
C VAL A 229 11.72 -5.97 -8.35
N TRP A 230 11.70 -4.73 -8.86
CA TRP A 230 11.27 -3.57 -8.09
C TRP A 230 9.87 -3.16 -8.51
N SER A 231 9.11 -2.67 -7.56
CA SER A 231 7.78 -2.13 -7.81
C SER A 231 7.63 -0.73 -7.24
N ILE A 232 6.84 0.10 -7.93
CA ILE A 232 6.56 1.47 -7.56
C ILE A 232 5.12 1.80 -7.97
N SER A 233 4.39 2.62 -7.19
CA SER A 233 3.03 3.00 -7.54
C SER A 233 3.00 4.27 -8.40
N TRP A 234 1.85 4.52 -9.00
CA TRP A 234 1.62 5.69 -9.85
C TRP A 234 1.83 7.04 -9.12
N GLN A 235 1.49 7.12 -7.83
CA GLN A 235 1.69 8.34 -7.04
C GLN A 235 3.17 8.68 -6.89
N GLU A 236 3.99 7.68 -6.59
CA GLU A 236 5.44 7.84 -6.47
C GLU A 236 6.08 8.17 -7.83
N ILE A 237 5.54 7.62 -8.95
CA ILE A 237 5.97 8.01 -10.30
C ILE A 237 5.70 9.50 -10.56
N ILE A 238 4.51 9.99 -10.25
CA ILE A 238 4.18 11.43 -10.37
C ILE A 238 5.10 12.26 -9.47
N SER A 239 5.39 11.77 -8.26
CA SER A 239 6.27 12.47 -7.31
C SER A 239 7.72 12.54 -7.82
N LEU A 240 8.20 11.49 -8.49
CA LEU A 240 9.50 11.52 -9.18
C LEU A 240 9.50 12.54 -10.32
N GLY A 241 8.47 12.54 -11.18
CA GLY A 241 8.34 13.54 -12.24
C GLY A 241 8.27 14.97 -11.71
N TYR A 242 7.58 15.19 -10.61
CA TYR A 242 7.55 16.48 -9.92
C TYR A 242 8.94 16.88 -9.41
N LEU A 243 9.67 15.96 -8.77
CA LEU A 243 11.03 16.17 -8.29
C LEU A 243 11.99 16.55 -9.43
N LEU A 244 11.92 15.87 -10.55
CA LEU A 244 12.73 16.16 -11.73
C LEU A 244 12.47 17.56 -12.30
N LYS A 245 11.20 17.96 -12.38
CA LYS A 245 10.77 19.24 -12.95
C LYS A 245 11.03 20.42 -12.02
N ASN A 246 10.70 20.24 -10.72
CA ASN A 246 10.72 21.33 -9.74
C ASN A 246 11.95 21.31 -8.82
N LYS A 247 12.79 20.29 -8.91
CA LYS A 247 13.98 20.07 -8.08
C LYS A 247 13.69 20.00 -6.57
N GLN A 248 12.43 19.75 -6.19
CA GLN A 248 11.94 19.64 -4.81
C GLN A 248 11.05 18.42 -4.67
N LEU A 249 11.00 17.83 -3.48
CA LEU A 249 10.05 16.76 -3.18
C LEU A 249 8.60 17.27 -3.31
N ARG A 250 7.73 16.44 -3.86
CA ARG A 250 6.29 16.65 -3.80
C ARG A 250 5.82 16.37 -2.37
N THR A 251 5.27 17.38 -1.72
CA THR A 251 4.83 17.27 -0.31
C THR A 251 3.41 16.75 -0.14
N HIS A 252 2.63 16.72 -1.22
CA HIS A 252 1.22 16.32 -1.20
C HIS A 252 0.95 15.13 -2.14
N LYS A 253 -0.02 14.31 -1.74
CA LYS A 253 -0.56 13.21 -2.54
C LYS A 253 -2.08 13.26 -2.57
N LEU A 254 -2.68 12.50 -3.49
CA LEU A 254 -4.14 12.33 -3.58
C LEU A 254 -4.52 11.01 -2.88
N ILE A 255 -5.53 11.05 -2.03
CA ILE A 255 -6.06 9.87 -1.35
C ILE A 255 -7.57 9.81 -1.44
N ALA A 256 -8.12 8.61 -1.47
CA ALA A 256 -9.54 8.37 -1.31
C ALA A 256 -9.92 8.38 0.18
N LEU A 257 -10.86 9.22 0.60
CA LEU A 257 -11.53 9.09 1.89
C LEU A 257 -12.89 8.44 1.65
N GLY A 258 -13.07 7.20 2.12
CA GLY A 258 -14.28 6.42 1.85
C GLY A 258 -14.69 5.51 2.99
N GLY A 259 -15.90 4.99 2.87
CA GLY A 259 -16.47 4.00 3.79
C GLY A 259 -17.82 4.39 4.36
N PRO A 260 -18.56 3.43 4.93
CA PRO A 260 -19.94 3.62 5.40
C PRO A 260 -20.06 4.60 6.58
N SER A 261 -18.96 4.93 7.23
CA SER A 261 -18.92 5.88 8.33
C SER A 261 -18.41 7.28 7.93
N VAL A 262 -18.14 7.53 6.67
CA VAL A 262 -17.83 8.86 6.14
C VAL A 262 -19.12 9.58 5.77
N HIS A 263 -19.22 10.88 6.11
CA HIS A 263 -20.41 11.70 5.75
C HIS A 263 -20.43 12.05 4.28
N ASP A 264 -19.29 12.45 3.73
CA ASP A 264 -19.12 12.89 2.34
C ASP A 264 -17.84 12.26 1.76
N PRO A 265 -17.94 11.03 1.21
CA PRO A 265 -16.79 10.33 0.64
C PRO A 265 -16.26 11.05 -0.61
N LYS A 266 -14.95 11.37 -0.63
CA LYS A 266 -14.31 12.14 -1.70
C LYS A 266 -12.80 11.89 -1.79
N ILE A 267 -12.17 12.46 -2.81
CA ILE A 267 -10.72 12.47 -2.96
C ILE A 267 -10.16 13.69 -2.26
N LEU A 268 -9.14 13.49 -1.43
CA LEU A 268 -8.46 14.56 -0.70
C LEU A 268 -7.03 14.75 -1.22
N LYS A 269 -6.62 16.01 -1.39
CA LYS A 269 -5.21 16.36 -1.58
C LYS A 269 -4.60 16.68 -0.22
N VAL A 270 -3.75 15.80 0.27
CA VAL A 270 -3.19 15.86 1.63
C VAL A 270 -1.67 15.72 1.62
N ARG A 271 -1.01 16.09 2.72
CA ARG A 271 0.43 15.89 2.89
C ARG A 271 0.76 14.41 3.04
N TYR A 272 1.94 14.00 2.59
CA TYR A 272 2.48 12.68 2.95
C TYR A 272 2.57 12.56 4.48
N GLY A 273 2.13 11.43 5.02
CA GLY A 273 2.16 11.17 6.46
C GLY A 273 1.15 11.98 7.30
N SER A 274 0.09 12.52 6.71
CA SER A 274 -0.93 13.33 7.38
C SER A 274 -1.48 12.71 8.66
N ASN A 275 -1.73 13.52 9.67
CA ASN A 275 -2.46 13.13 10.86
C ASN A 275 -3.92 12.80 10.52
N LEU A 276 -4.32 11.56 10.83
CA LEU A 276 -5.64 11.07 10.45
C LEU A 276 -6.77 11.64 11.31
N SER A 277 -6.51 12.07 12.55
CA SER A 277 -7.51 12.79 13.33
C SER A 277 -7.82 14.16 12.75
N GLU A 278 -6.80 14.89 12.27
CA GLU A 278 -7.00 16.18 11.59
C GLU A 278 -7.72 15.98 10.25
N LEU A 279 -7.31 14.97 9.50
CA LEU A 279 -7.87 14.65 8.20
C LEU A 279 -9.35 14.27 8.27
N THR A 280 -9.77 13.54 9.31
CA THR A 280 -11.13 13.05 9.46
C THR A 280 -12.02 13.92 10.35
N ALA A 281 -11.49 15.05 10.86
CA ALA A 281 -12.22 15.95 11.75
C ALA A 281 -13.53 16.44 11.12
N GLY A 282 -14.65 16.13 11.76
CA GLY A 282 -16.00 16.49 11.28
C GLY A 282 -16.47 15.73 10.02
N ALA A 283 -15.65 14.85 9.46
CA ALA A 283 -15.98 14.09 8.24
C ALA A 283 -16.57 12.71 8.51
N ILE A 284 -16.47 12.21 9.75
CA ILE A 284 -16.84 10.83 10.11
C ILE A 284 -17.88 10.78 11.21
N LYS A 285 -18.62 9.67 11.26
CA LYS A 285 -19.60 9.37 12.31
C LYS A 285 -18.90 9.02 13.64
N GLU A 286 -19.62 9.19 14.75
CA GLU A 286 -19.16 8.68 16.06
C GLU A 286 -18.96 7.16 16.03
N SER A 287 -18.12 6.65 16.92
CA SER A 287 -17.78 5.23 17.03
C SER A 287 -17.29 4.61 15.72
N SER A 288 -16.42 5.32 15.00
CA SER A 288 -15.81 4.87 13.75
C SER A 288 -14.38 4.41 13.95
N ARG A 289 -14.01 3.36 13.23
CA ARG A 289 -12.64 2.91 13.06
C ARG A 289 -12.05 3.53 11.81
N VAL A 290 -10.98 4.32 11.98
CA VAL A 290 -10.20 4.90 10.88
C VAL A 290 -9.07 3.95 10.54
N ILE A 291 -8.91 3.65 9.25
CA ILE A 291 -7.92 2.72 8.71
C ILE A 291 -7.09 3.48 7.69
N SER A 292 -5.77 3.55 7.90
CA SER A 292 -4.83 3.96 6.85
C SER A 292 -4.71 2.82 5.85
N GLY A 293 -5.06 3.07 4.60
CA GLY A 293 -5.13 2.04 3.56
C GLY A 293 -6.50 1.39 3.38
N SER A 294 -6.52 0.27 2.68
CA SER A 294 -7.72 -0.50 2.39
C SER A 294 -8.24 -1.25 3.63
N ILE A 295 -9.55 -1.51 3.67
CA ILE A 295 -10.15 -2.38 4.70
C ILE A 295 -9.60 -3.81 4.68
N LEU A 296 -8.92 -4.23 3.62
CA LEU A 296 -8.35 -5.57 3.47
C LEU A 296 -6.91 -5.69 4.00
N ASN A 297 -6.12 -4.64 3.88
CA ASN A 297 -4.68 -4.67 4.21
C ASN A 297 -4.19 -3.41 4.93
N GLY A 298 -5.08 -2.49 5.24
CA GLY A 298 -4.74 -1.26 5.95
C GLY A 298 -4.51 -1.47 7.44
N ARG A 299 -3.98 -0.44 8.06
CA ARG A 299 -3.66 -0.41 9.49
C ARG A 299 -4.63 0.51 10.23
N THR A 300 -5.17 0.04 11.36
CA THR A 300 -5.98 0.89 12.24
C THR A 300 -5.15 2.07 12.75
N ALA A 301 -5.71 3.27 12.65
CA ALA A 301 -5.10 4.51 13.08
C ALA A 301 -5.31 4.73 14.58
N GLU A 302 -4.25 4.50 15.37
CA GLU A 302 -4.31 4.59 16.82
C GLU A 302 -3.05 5.22 17.42
N ASN A 303 -3.23 6.00 18.48
CA ASN A 303 -2.15 6.57 19.28
C ASN A 303 -1.05 7.23 18.44
N VAL A 304 0.22 6.87 18.67
CA VAL A 304 1.39 7.40 17.96
C VAL A 304 1.48 6.93 16.50
N MET A 305 0.58 6.03 16.08
CA MET A 305 0.46 5.49 14.73
C MET A 305 -0.75 6.07 13.97
N ASN A 306 -1.40 7.12 14.50
CA ASN A 306 -2.57 7.74 13.91
C ASN A 306 -2.21 8.70 12.76
N TYR A 307 -1.48 8.18 11.79
CA TYR A 307 -1.00 8.90 10.62
C TYR A 307 -1.14 8.06 9.35
N LEU A 308 -1.24 8.75 8.21
CA LEU A 308 -1.32 8.11 6.90
C LEU A 308 -0.02 7.38 6.59
N GLY A 309 -0.12 6.12 6.20
CA GLY A 309 1.01 5.31 5.79
C GLY A 309 1.67 5.83 4.51
N ALA A 310 2.99 5.63 4.39
CA ALA A 310 3.78 6.16 3.27
C ALA A 310 3.24 5.71 1.91
N TYR A 311 2.81 4.45 1.81
CA TYR A 311 2.33 3.83 0.57
C TYR A 311 0.81 3.78 0.42
N ASP A 312 0.05 4.25 1.43
CA ASP A 312 -1.40 4.21 1.42
C ASP A 312 -1.98 5.31 0.53
N ASN A 313 -2.87 4.94 -0.39
CA ASN A 313 -3.56 5.85 -1.31
C ASN A 313 -5.03 6.05 -0.93
N GLN A 314 -5.45 5.53 0.22
CA GLN A 314 -6.81 5.71 0.75
C GLN A 314 -6.82 5.70 2.27
N VAL A 315 -7.89 6.26 2.82
CA VAL A 315 -8.31 6.15 4.22
C VAL A 315 -9.72 5.57 4.22
N SER A 316 -9.85 4.41 4.84
CA SER A 316 -11.13 3.69 4.93
C SER A 316 -11.73 3.87 6.32
N VAL A 317 -13.02 4.17 6.40
CA VAL A 317 -13.70 4.38 7.69
C VAL A 317 -14.94 3.51 7.78
N ILE A 318 -14.94 2.61 8.77
CA ILE A 318 -16.05 1.69 9.05
C ILE A 318 -16.57 1.93 10.47
N SER A 319 -17.76 1.42 10.79
CA SER A 319 -18.24 1.41 12.18
C SER A 319 -17.38 0.48 13.04
N ASP A 320 -16.97 0.96 14.21
CA ASP A 320 -16.27 0.14 15.22
C ASP A 320 -17.22 -0.69 16.07
N GLU A 321 -18.53 -0.48 15.90
CA GLU A 321 -19.54 -1.28 16.58
C GLU A 321 -19.51 -2.72 16.09
N THR A 322 -19.37 -3.65 17.01
CA THR A 322 -19.52 -5.08 16.75
C THR A 322 -20.97 -5.49 17.01
N ASN A 323 -21.67 -5.88 15.97
CA ASN A 323 -23.02 -6.42 16.10
C ASN A 323 -22.94 -7.94 16.26
N ASP A 324 -22.76 -8.40 17.48
CA ASP A 324 -22.87 -9.82 17.82
C ASP A 324 -24.35 -10.23 17.88
N ILE A 325 -24.94 -10.42 16.70
CA ILE A 325 -26.34 -10.85 16.59
C ILE A 325 -26.39 -12.34 16.92
N LEU A 326 -27.08 -12.68 18.02
CA LEU A 326 -27.31 -14.06 18.38
C LEU A 326 -28.04 -14.81 17.26
N PHE A 327 -27.53 -15.98 16.87
CA PHE A 327 -28.04 -16.76 15.73
C PHE A 327 -28.01 -16.04 14.37
N ASN A 328 -27.05 -15.15 14.16
CA ASN A 328 -26.85 -14.42 12.89
C ASN A 328 -26.94 -15.34 11.65
N TRP A 329 -26.36 -16.53 11.73
CA TRP A 329 -26.35 -17.54 10.68
C TRP A 329 -27.74 -18.13 10.34
N ALA A 330 -28.74 -18.00 11.24
CA ALA A 330 -30.11 -18.48 11.03
C ALA A 330 -31.07 -17.37 10.57
N MET A 331 -30.61 -16.12 10.50
CA MET A 331 -31.44 -14.99 10.07
C MET A 331 -31.59 -14.92 8.55
N PRO A 332 -32.71 -14.35 8.04
CA PRO A 332 -32.90 -14.11 6.62
C PRO A 332 -31.78 -13.25 5.99
N GLY A 333 -31.17 -12.33 6.76
CA GLY A 333 -29.98 -11.58 6.40
C GLY A 333 -30.13 -10.68 5.17
N THR A 334 -31.22 -9.95 5.03
CA THR A 334 -31.49 -9.07 3.87
C THR A 334 -30.48 -7.92 3.71
N LYS A 335 -29.78 -7.57 4.80
CA LYS A 335 -28.75 -6.51 4.85
C LYS A 335 -27.35 -7.07 5.16
N LEU A 336 -27.18 -8.39 5.21
CA LEU A 336 -25.90 -9.02 5.51
C LEU A 336 -25.21 -9.47 4.22
N HIS A 337 -23.92 -9.23 4.14
CA HIS A 337 -23.09 -9.71 3.05
C HIS A 337 -22.49 -11.08 3.41
N SER A 338 -22.52 -12.00 2.47
CA SER A 338 -21.75 -13.24 2.53
C SER A 338 -21.26 -13.58 1.12
N ARG A 339 -20.02 -14.05 1.01
CA ARG A 339 -19.49 -14.54 -0.26
C ARG A 339 -20.30 -15.70 -0.83
N MET A 340 -20.70 -16.65 0.02
CA MET A 340 -21.61 -17.72 -0.38
C MET A 340 -23.06 -17.22 -0.27
N PRO A 341 -23.98 -17.69 -1.12
CA PRO A 341 -25.37 -17.27 -1.11
C PRO A 341 -26.13 -17.83 0.11
N ALA A 342 -25.67 -17.47 1.31
CA ALA A 342 -26.21 -17.93 2.58
C ALA A 342 -27.43 -17.11 3.05
N PHE A 343 -27.54 -15.85 2.60
CA PHE A 343 -28.59 -14.91 3.00
C PHE A 343 -29.52 -14.54 1.85
N LEU A 344 -30.72 -14.06 2.17
CA LEU A 344 -31.67 -13.55 1.19
C LEU A 344 -31.11 -12.34 0.41
N SER A 345 -30.16 -11.59 0.98
CA SER A 345 -29.46 -10.52 0.29
C SER A 345 -28.80 -10.96 -1.01
N SER A 346 -28.34 -12.21 -1.11
CA SER A 346 -27.78 -12.76 -2.36
C SER A 346 -28.79 -12.86 -3.49
N TRP A 347 -30.08 -12.98 -3.16
CA TRP A 347 -31.17 -13.05 -4.12
C TRP A 347 -31.75 -11.66 -4.42
N LEU A 348 -31.87 -10.82 -3.36
CA LEU A 348 -32.36 -9.42 -3.49
C LEU A 348 -31.34 -8.50 -4.14
N LYS A 349 -30.05 -8.91 -4.15
CA LYS A 349 -28.91 -8.20 -4.75
C LYS A 349 -28.88 -6.71 -4.39
N PRO A 350 -28.82 -6.34 -3.09
CA PRO A 350 -28.52 -4.98 -2.73
C PRO A 350 -27.18 -4.59 -3.36
N LYS A 351 -27.08 -3.36 -3.87
CA LYS A 351 -25.87 -2.91 -4.56
C LYS A 351 -24.69 -2.75 -3.61
N GLU A 352 -24.97 -2.34 -2.36
CA GLU A 352 -23.96 -2.01 -1.37
C GLU A 352 -24.40 -2.44 0.03
N PHE A 353 -23.39 -2.68 0.89
CA PHE A 353 -23.58 -3.07 2.27
C PHE A 353 -22.81 -2.16 3.23
N ILE A 354 -23.32 -2.00 4.43
CA ILE A 354 -22.64 -1.34 5.53
C ILE A 354 -21.76 -2.38 6.24
N PHE A 355 -20.46 -2.30 6.03
CA PHE A 355 -19.48 -3.12 6.73
C PHE A 355 -19.11 -2.49 8.06
N ASN A 356 -18.82 -3.33 9.04
CA ASN A 356 -18.39 -2.93 10.39
C ASN A 356 -17.20 -3.79 10.86
N ALA A 357 -16.75 -3.58 12.10
CA ALA A 357 -15.61 -4.28 12.68
C ALA A 357 -15.92 -5.72 13.17
N SER A 358 -17.11 -6.27 12.93
CA SER A 358 -17.47 -7.62 13.35
C SER A 358 -16.65 -8.67 12.61
N MET A 359 -16.01 -9.57 13.34
CA MET A 359 -15.14 -10.61 12.78
C MET A 359 -15.90 -11.67 11.97
N ASN A 360 -17.18 -11.92 12.28
CA ASN A 360 -18.04 -12.89 11.58
C ASN A 360 -17.39 -14.27 11.39
N GLY A 361 -16.74 -14.78 12.41
CA GLY A 361 -16.03 -16.06 12.41
C GLY A 361 -15.36 -16.29 13.75
N GLY A 362 -14.52 -17.30 13.85
CA GLY A 362 -13.81 -17.63 15.10
C GLY A 362 -12.61 -18.53 14.86
N ASP A 363 -11.69 -18.48 15.80
CA ASP A 363 -10.44 -19.24 15.76
C ASP A 363 -10.72 -20.75 15.70
N ARG A 364 -10.18 -21.39 14.70
CA ARG A 364 -10.24 -22.84 14.47
C ARG A 364 -9.16 -23.27 13.48
N ALA A 365 -8.96 -24.58 13.35
CA ALA A 365 -8.02 -25.10 12.35
C ALA A 365 -8.40 -24.69 10.91
N ILE A 366 -7.41 -24.57 10.05
CA ILE A 366 -7.62 -24.26 8.62
C ILE A 366 -8.45 -25.38 7.98
N VAL A 367 -9.61 -25.02 7.48
CA VAL A 367 -10.47 -25.91 6.71
C VAL A 367 -10.18 -25.71 5.23
N PRO A 368 -9.94 -26.77 4.43
CA PRO A 368 -9.75 -26.63 3.00
C PRO A 368 -11.08 -26.29 2.34
N VAL A 369 -11.29 -25.01 2.08
CA VAL A 369 -12.49 -24.52 1.40
C VAL A 369 -12.14 -23.96 0.01
N PRO A 370 -13.01 -24.14 -1.00
CA PRO A 370 -12.79 -23.60 -2.33
C PRO A 370 -12.58 -22.08 -2.36
N SER A 371 -13.12 -21.39 -1.36
CA SER A 371 -13.05 -19.93 -1.23
C SER A 371 -11.64 -19.35 -1.36
N TYR A 372 -10.63 -20.01 -0.82
CA TYR A 372 -9.25 -19.56 -0.92
C TYR A 372 -8.75 -19.54 -2.37
N GLN A 373 -9.05 -20.62 -3.11
CA GLN A 373 -8.62 -20.74 -4.51
C GLN A 373 -9.41 -19.83 -5.45
N ASP A 374 -10.67 -19.54 -5.11
CA ASP A 374 -11.55 -18.70 -5.92
C ASP A 374 -11.18 -17.21 -5.85
N VAL A 375 -10.52 -16.76 -4.78
CA VAL A 375 -10.09 -15.37 -4.60
C VAL A 375 -8.60 -15.15 -4.90
N MET A 376 -7.86 -16.21 -5.19
CA MET A 376 -6.43 -16.16 -5.52
C MET A 376 -6.24 -16.29 -7.04
N PRO A 377 -5.91 -15.20 -7.75
CA PRO A 377 -5.72 -15.24 -9.20
C PRO A 377 -4.40 -15.92 -9.60
N LEU A 378 -3.41 -15.94 -8.73
CA LEU A 378 -2.12 -16.56 -8.96
C LEU A 378 -2.28 -18.07 -9.11
N ASN A 379 -1.46 -18.68 -9.97
CA ASN A 379 -1.49 -20.13 -10.24
C ASN A 379 -0.70 -20.89 -9.16
N ILE A 380 -1.14 -20.79 -7.92
CA ILE A 380 -0.55 -21.44 -6.75
C ILE A 380 -1.55 -22.33 -6.03
N LEU A 381 -1.06 -23.32 -5.29
CA LEU A 381 -1.89 -24.19 -4.45
C LEU A 381 -2.19 -23.48 -3.12
N THR A 382 -3.18 -22.57 -3.14
CA THR A 382 -3.44 -21.63 -2.06
C THR A 382 -3.60 -22.28 -0.70
N THR A 383 -4.44 -23.32 -0.56
CA THR A 383 -4.68 -23.98 0.72
C THR A 383 -3.40 -24.62 1.29
N GLN A 384 -2.58 -25.23 0.45
CA GLN A 384 -1.30 -25.83 0.86
C GLN A 384 -0.32 -24.77 1.30
N LEU A 385 -0.22 -23.69 0.53
CA LEU A 385 0.61 -22.53 0.88
C LEU A 385 0.20 -21.92 2.22
N LEU A 386 -1.09 -21.67 2.46
CA LEU A 386 -1.57 -21.13 3.74
C LEU A 386 -1.21 -22.03 4.91
N LYS A 387 -1.28 -23.35 4.74
CA LYS A 387 -0.87 -24.31 5.77
C LYS A 387 0.62 -24.27 6.04
N SER A 388 1.47 -24.21 5.01
CA SER A 388 2.92 -24.09 5.18
C SER A 388 3.30 -22.80 5.91
N LEU A 389 2.64 -21.68 5.60
CA LEU A 389 2.83 -20.40 6.29
C LEU A 389 2.51 -20.49 7.78
N VAL A 390 1.36 -21.08 8.14
CA VAL A 390 0.95 -21.23 9.55
C VAL A 390 1.85 -22.17 10.34
N THR A 391 2.41 -23.18 9.70
CA THR A 391 3.35 -24.12 10.32
C THR A 391 4.81 -23.68 10.27
N PHE A 392 5.09 -22.52 9.64
CA PHE A 392 6.44 -22.02 9.42
C PHE A 392 7.33 -23.01 8.64
N ASP A 393 6.74 -23.78 7.71
CA ASP A 393 7.47 -24.68 6.82
C ASP A 393 8.00 -23.88 5.62
N ILE A 394 9.18 -23.30 5.79
CA ILE A 394 9.84 -22.39 4.85
C ILE A 394 10.13 -23.09 3.52
N GLU A 395 10.66 -24.32 3.56
CA GLU A 395 11.02 -25.06 2.36
C GLU A 395 9.79 -25.40 1.50
N LEU A 396 8.69 -25.82 2.15
CA LEU A 396 7.46 -26.07 1.46
C LEU A 396 6.82 -24.77 0.94
N GLY A 397 6.84 -23.71 1.75
CA GLY A 397 6.35 -22.39 1.38
C GLY A 397 7.02 -21.86 0.10
N GLU A 398 8.34 -21.99 0.02
CA GLU A 398 9.09 -21.60 -1.16
C GLU A 398 8.70 -22.40 -2.40
N LYS A 399 8.64 -23.73 -2.30
CA LYS A 399 8.20 -24.61 -3.40
C LYS A 399 6.78 -24.31 -3.87
N LEU A 400 5.95 -23.74 -3.01
CA LEU A 400 4.57 -23.34 -3.29
C LEU A 400 4.42 -21.90 -3.81
N GLY A 401 5.53 -21.14 -3.91
CA GLY A 401 5.53 -19.81 -4.52
C GLY A 401 5.39 -18.63 -3.55
N VAL A 402 5.71 -18.79 -2.26
CA VAL A 402 5.61 -17.73 -1.26
C VAL A 402 6.42 -16.47 -1.61
N LEU A 403 7.53 -16.61 -2.34
CA LEU A 403 8.41 -15.50 -2.73
C LEU A 403 7.77 -14.51 -3.71
N GLU A 404 6.70 -14.91 -4.40
CA GLU A 404 5.94 -14.02 -5.27
C GLU A 404 4.99 -13.10 -4.49
N LEU A 405 4.67 -13.44 -3.24
CA LEU A 405 3.65 -12.77 -2.45
C LEU A 405 4.21 -11.63 -1.59
N ALA A 406 3.32 -10.68 -1.34
CA ALA A 406 3.42 -9.73 -0.24
C ALA A 406 2.13 -9.75 0.60
N PRO A 407 2.13 -9.14 1.79
CA PRO A 407 0.97 -9.15 2.69
C PRO A 407 -0.34 -8.76 2.03
N GLU A 408 -0.34 -7.73 1.18
CA GLU A 408 -1.52 -7.27 0.47
C GLU A 408 -2.20 -8.36 -0.39
N ASP A 409 -1.43 -9.30 -0.94
CA ASP A 409 -1.95 -10.39 -1.78
C ASP A 409 -2.80 -11.39 -1.00
N LEU A 410 -2.65 -11.43 0.33
CA LEU A 410 -3.41 -12.31 1.23
C LEU A 410 -4.55 -11.62 1.99
N GLY A 411 -4.76 -10.32 1.81
CA GLY A 411 -5.84 -9.57 2.47
C GLY A 411 -7.22 -10.15 2.19
N LEU A 412 -7.54 -10.37 0.91
CA LEU A 412 -8.80 -10.97 0.51
C LEU A 412 -8.93 -12.43 0.95
N VAL A 413 -7.82 -13.16 1.02
CA VAL A 413 -7.80 -14.55 1.52
C VAL A 413 -8.11 -14.58 3.01
N SER A 414 -7.56 -13.64 3.80
CA SER A 414 -7.91 -13.47 5.22
C SER A 414 -9.38 -13.12 5.40
N TYR A 415 -9.94 -12.26 4.56
CA TYR A 415 -11.35 -11.89 4.59
C TYR A 415 -12.28 -13.10 4.40
N VAL A 416 -12.04 -13.94 3.39
CA VAL A 416 -12.87 -15.12 3.10
C VAL A 416 -12.59 -16.30 4.02
N CYS A 417 -11.57 -16.22 4.86
CA CYS A 417 -11.17 -17.30 5.77
C CYS A 417 -12.21 -17.53 6.86
N PRO A 418 -12.83 -18.73 6.95
CA PRO A 418 -13.79 -19.02 8.01
C PRO A 418 -13.12 -19.14 9.39
N SER A 419 -11.81 -19.40 9.42
CA SER A 419 -10.99 -19.55 10.63
C SER A 419 -10.32 -18.26 11.08
N LYS A 420 -10.51 -17.17 10.32
CA LYS A 420 -10.06 -15.80 10.65
C LYS A 420 -8.57 -15.64 10.95
N TYR A 421 -7.73 -16.40 10.25
CA TYR A 421 -6.29 -16.20 10.31
C TYR A 421 -5.91 -14.85 9.68
N ASP A 422 -5.02 -14.12 10.33
CA ASP A 422 -4.33 -13.00 9.75
C ASP A 422 -3.13 -13.50 8.92
N TYR A 423 -3.43 -13.92 7.69
CA TYR A 423 -2.40 -14.45 6.79
C TYR A 423 -1.36 -13.40 6.39
N GLN A 424 -1.68 -12.13 6.49
CA GLN A 424 -0.76 -11.04 6.14
C GLN A 424 0.40 -10.98 7.15
N SER A 425 0.10 -10.91 8.44
CA SER A 425 1.11 -10.91 9.51
C SER A 425 1.90 -12.21 9.55
N ILE A 426 1.25 -13.35 9.25
CA ILE A 426 1.91 -14.64 9.15
C ILE A 426 2.88 -14.66 7.98
N LEU A 427 2.50 -14.15 6.81
CA LEU A 427 3.37 -14.07 5.64
C LEU A 427 4.56 -13.16 5.90
N ASP A 428 4.37 -11.97 6.49
CA ASP A 428 5.45 -11.07 6.86
C ASP A 428 6.51 -11.76 7.72
N SER A 429 6.05 -12.50 8.74
CA SER A 429 6.95 -13.24 9.63
C SER A 429 7.73 -14.33 8.90
N ASN A 430 7.09 -15.04 7.96
CA ASN A 430 7.76 -16.05 7.13
C ASN A 430 8.79 -15.41 6.18
N LEU A 431 8.42 -14.32 5.49
CA LEU A 431 9.31 -13.61 4.57
C LEU A 431 10.51 -12.98 5.31
N GLU A 432 10.31 -12.45 6.53
CA GLU A 432 11.42 -11.93 7.33
C GLU A 432 12.42 -13.04 7.67
N LYS A 433 11.92 -14.20 8.09
CA LYS A 433 12.79 -15.34 8.41
C LYS A 433 13.51 -15.88 7.18
N MET A 434 12.83 -16.03 6.05
CA MET A 434 13.45 -16.45 4.79
C MET A 434 14.54 -15.47 4.35
N PHE A 435 14.30 -14.17 4.49
CA PHE A 435 15.29 -13.15 4.16
C PHE A 435 16.54 -13.25 5.05
N GLU A 436 16.39 -13.59 6.33
CA GLU A 436 17.52 -13.78 7.26
C GLU A 436 18.31 -15.06 6.97
N GLU A 437 17.67 -16.12 6.48
CA GLU A 437 18.30 -17.39 6.14
C GLU A 437 19.02 -17.37 4.78
N TYR A 438 18.54 -16.57 3.81
CA TYR A 438 19.10 -16.50 2.46
C TYR A 438 20.06 -15.31 2.24
N LYS A 439 20.26 -14.47 3.25
CA LYS A 439 21.22 -13.37 3.24
C LYS A 439 22.61 -13.86 3.71
#